data_4a8f52f4b39ec87321af7624e8e9c08f
#
_entry.id   4a8f52f4b39ec87321af7624e8e9c08f
#
_cell.length_a   1.000
_cell.length_b   1.000
_cell.length_c   1.000
_cell.angle_alpha   90.00
_cell.angle_beta   90.00
_cell.angle_gamma   90.00
#
_symmetry.space_group_name_H-M   'P 1'
#
loop_
_entity.id
_entity.type
_entity.pdbx_description
1 polymer ?
#
loop_
_entity_poly.entity_id
_entity_poly.type
_entity_poly.pdbx_seq_one_letter_code
_entity_poly.pdbx_strand_id
1 'polypeptide(L)'
;MASIPSYLCKTIFIFTLLSVFGNKIPAVKLPFHPQDLLPLLPRQVSWPILNSLNAAVDLLPAFVGAASSPNDILEWKGACFYKNTAWLEFHNETGSEFGGGTLHIKVSNAHSLTCMDIYVFATPYRVTWDYYFLSREHTLEFKEWKGKAEYEYVKHNGVSIFLMQAGMLGTLTALWDVFPLFTNTGWGENSNIGFLKKHMGASFELRPQPWVTNISVDDIHSGDFLAISKIRGLWGGFETLEKWVTGSYAGHTAVCLKDSDGKLWVGESGHDNEQGEDVIALLPWDEWWDYELNKDDTNPHIALLPLHPDLRAKFNETAAWEYARSMDGKPYGYHNLIFSWIDTINGNYPPPVDAHLVASVMTVWSQIKPEYAANIWNEALNKRLGTQGLSLSDILVEVEKRGSSFDELLTIPEHDDWIYNDGKSTSCVAYILEMYKEAGLFGPIASSIQVTEFTIKDAYTLKFFEYNSSRLPNWCNEADTVKLPFCQIRGKYRMELPGYNTMAPYPHMNERCPSLPPKYSRPQNC
;
A
#
# COMPACT_ATOMS: atom_id res chain seq x y z
N MET A 1 -13.12 29.74 1.12
CA MET A 1 -13.17 28.37 0.56
C MET A 1 -12.56 27.48 1.61
N ALA A 2 -13.32 26.64 2.26
CA ALA A 2 -12.84 25.83 3.37
C ALA A 2 -11.90 24.74 2.83
N SER A 3 -10.67 24.73 3.29
CA SER A 3 -9.70 23.66 3.07
C SER A 3 -10.28 22.36 3.63
N ILE A 4 -10.48 21.37 2.78
CA ILE A 4 -10.87 20.02 3.17
C ILE A 4 -9.61 19.39 3.78
N PRO A 5 -9.66 18.90 5.03
CA PRO A 5 -8.48 18.37 5.70
C PRO A 5 -7.84 17.21 4.94
N SER A 6 -6.52 17.09 4.97
CA SER A 6 -5.70 16.04 4.34
C SER A 6 -6.06 14.60 4.77
N TYR A 7 -6.82 14.47 5.87
CA TYR A 7 -7.45 13.21 6.29
C TYR A 7 -8.18 12.46 5.16
N LEU A 8 -8.59 13.18 4.11
CA LEU A 8 -9.30 12.57 2.97
C LEU A 8 -8.37 11.83 2.01
N CYS A 9 -7.12 12.23 1.87
CA CYS A 9 -6.19 11.60 0.93
C CYS A 9 -5.77 10.19 1.41
N LYS A 10 -5.53 10.06 2.69
CA LYS A 10 -5.14 8.81 3.36
C LYS A 10 -6.31 7.82 3.45
N THR A 11 -7.52 8.36 3.62
CA THR A 11 -8.77 7.58 3.61
C THR A 11 -9.14 7.08 2.21
N ILE A 12 -8.67 7.74 1.16
CA ILE A 12 -9.15 7.54 -0.21
C ILE A 12 -8.65 6.22 -0.81
N PHE A 13 -7.44 5.74 -0.52
CA PHE A 13 -6.96 4.48 -1.11
C PHE A 13 -7.81 3.29 -0.66
N ILE A 14 -8.19 3.23 0.61
CA ILE A 14 -9.08 2.17 1.14
C ILE A 14 -10.55 2.54 0.97
N PHE A 15 -10.93 3.82 1.11
CA PHE A 15 -12.29 4.24 0.80
C PHE A 15 -12.57 4.31 -0.69
N THR A 16 -11.60 4.40 -1.57
CA THR A 16 -11.84 4.18 -3.00
C THR A 16 -12.10 2.70 -3.26
N LEU A 17 -11.40 1.79 -2.62
CA LEU A 17 -11.84 0.38 -2.56
C LEU A 17 -13.22 0.25 -1.90
N LEU A 18 -13.50 0.96 -0.81
CA LEU A 18 -14.77 0.93 -0.11
C LEU A 18 -15.84 1.84 -0.72
N SER A 19 -15.51 2.96 -1.36
CA SER A 19 -16.45 3.89 -2.02
C SER A 19 -16.75 3.51 -3.47
N VAL A 20 -15.97 2.66 -4.07
CA VAL A 20 -16.46 1.84 -5.20
C VAL A 20 -17.71 1.05 -4.78
N PHE A 21 -17.81 0.75 -3.47
CA PHE A 21 -18.98 0.05 -2.89
C PHE A 21 -20.00 0.95 -2.18
N GLY A 22 -19.77 2.23 -1.99
CA GLY A 22 -20.71 3.06 -1.21
C GLY A 22 -20.60 4.56 -1.38
N ASN A 23 -20.99 5.17 -2.46
CA ASN A 23 -21.68 6.43 -2.69
C ASN A 23 -21.30 7.14 -4.01
N LYS A 24 -22.34 7.37 -4.82
CA LYS A 24 -22.39 8.25 -6.00
C LYS A 24 -21.54 7.86 -7.21
N ILE A 25 -21.63 6.62 -7.60
CA ILE A 25 -21.72 6.26 -9.00
C ILE A 25 -23.14 6.64 -9.46
N PRO A 26 -23.33 7.28 -10.65
CA PRO A 26 -24.68 7.54 -11.15
C PRO A 26 -25.45 6.22 -11.10
N ALA A 27 -26.59 6.24 -10.44
CA ALA A 27 -27.39 5.11 -10.04
C ALA A 27 -27.30 3.94 -11.05
N VAL A 28 -26.42 2.99 -10.79
CA VAL A 28 -26.59 1.66 -11.33
C VAL A 28 -27.91 1.20 -10.74
N LYS A 29 -28.97 1.19 -11.54
CA LYS A 29 -30.21 0.52 -11.18
C LYS A 29 -29.81 -0.90 -10.88
N LEU A 30 -29.73 -1.23 -9.60
CA LEU A 30 -29.68 -2.61 -9.16
C LEU A 30 -30.96 -3.24 -9.71
N PRO A 31 -30.90 -4.16 -10.66
CA PRO A 31 -32.06 -4.89 -11.08
C PRO A 31 -32.37 -5.95 -10.00
N PHE A 32 -32.83 -5.48 -8.83
CA PHE A 32 -33.41 -6.37 -7.84
C PHE A 32 -34.77 -6.83 -8.38
N HIS A 33 -34.80 -7.98 -9.01
CA HIS A 33 -36.04 -8.72 -9.12
C HIS A 33 -36.36 -9.35 -7.74
N PRO A 34 -37.60 -9.29 -7.26
CA PRO A 34 -38.01 -9.95 -5.98
C PRO A 34 -37.61 -11.43 -5.93
N GLN A 35 -37.43 -12.08 -7.07
CA GLN A 35 -36.98 -13.47 -7.20
C GLN A 35 -35.49 -13.66 -6.84
N ASP A 36 -34.69 -12.61 -6.89
CA ASP A 36 -33.26 -12.63 -6.55
C ASP A 36 -33.05 -12.56 -5.02
N LEU A 37 -34.05 -12.23 -4.24
CA LEU A 37 -34.00 -12.15 -2.77
C LEU A 37 -34.24 -13.51 -2.06
N LEU A 38 -34.80 -14.50 -2.74
CA LEU A 38 -35.10 -15.80 -2.18
C LEU A 38 -33.90 -16.60 -1.64
N PRO A 39 -32.68 -16.47 -2.21
CA PRO A 39 -31.50 -17.17 -1.71
C PRO A 39 -30.84 -16.52 -0.48
N LEU A 40 -31.27 -15.31 -0.10
CA LEU A 40 -30.74 -14.61 1.08
C LEU A 40 -31.36 -15.11 2.40
N LEU A 41 -32.35 -16.01 2.31
CA LEU A 41 -32.94 -16.64 3.49
C LEU A 41 -31.96 -17.68 4.07
N PRO A 42 -31.72 -17.68 5.40
CA PRO A 42 -30.76 -18.59 6.03
C PRO A 42 -31.29 -20.03 5.90
N ARG A 43 -30.85 -20.74 4.88
CA ARG A 43 -30.89 -22.19 4.86
C ARG A 43 -29.56 -22.70 5.38
N GLN A 44 -29.60 -23.71 6.24
CA GLN A 44 -28.44 -24.47 6.69
C GLN A 44 -27.68 -25.06 5.49
N VAL A 45 -26.87 -24.23 4.84
CA VAL A 45 -25.91 -24.69 3.85
C VAL A 45 -24.60 -24.82 4.60
N SER A 46 -24.14 -26.05 4.76
CA SER A 46 -22.76 -26.31 5.14
C SER A 46 -21.87 -25.70 4.05
N TRP A 47 -21.29 -24.58 4.34
CA TRP A 47 -20.34 -23.88 3.49
C TRP A 47 -18.93 -24.37 3.83
N PRO A 48 -18.41 -25.44 3.18
CA PRO A 48 -17.04 -25.89 3.46
C PRO A 48 -16.01 -24.84 3.10
N ILE A 49 -16.38 -23.85 2.27
CA ILE A 49 -15.52 -22.79 1.77
C ILE A 49 -15.27 -21.71 2.83
N LEU A 50 -16.26 -21.38 3.69
CA LEU A 50 -16.11 -20.31 4.69
C LEU A 50 -15.03 -20.55 5.74
N ASN A 51 -14.70 -21.80 6.02
CA ASN A 51 -13.65 -22.14 7.00
C ASN A 51 -12.24 -22.09 6.43
N SER A 52 -12.07 -21.96 5.11
CA SER A 52 -10.77 -21.90 4.44
C SER A 52 -10.42 -20.50 3.92
N LEU A 53 -11.35 -19.54 3.99
CA LEU A 53 -11.15 -18.20 3.46
C LEU A 53 -10.32 -17.34 4.41
N ASN A 54 -9.36 -16.67 3.84
CA ASN A 54 -8.50 -15.72 4.53
C ASN A 54 -9.09 -14.33 4.32
N ALA A 55 -9.98 -13.88 5.23
CA ALA A 55 -10.92 -12.77 5.02
C ALA A 55 -10.34 -11.50 4.39
N ALA A 56 -9.09 -11.15 4.70
CA ALA A 56 -8.47 -9.95 4.12
C ALA A 56 -7.98 -10.17 2.68
N VAL A 57 -7.43 -11.36 2.37
CA VAL A 57 -7.03 -11.73 1.00
C VAL A 57 -8.24 -11.78 0.08
N ASP A 58 -9.40 -12.16 0.64
CA ASP A 58 -10.65 -12.29 -0.11
C ASP A 58 -11.24 -10.95 -0.56
N LEU A 59 -10.76 -9.83 -0.02
CA LEU A 59 -11.09 -8.49 -0.52
C LEU A 59 -10.32 -8.11 -1.78
N LEU A 60 -9.22 -8.79 -2.08
CA LEU A 60 -8.44 -8.52 -3.27
C LEU A 60 -9.08 -9.24 -4.47
N PRO A 61 -9.54 -8.50 -5.47
CA PRO A 61 -10.05 -9.11 -6.69
C PRO A 61 -8.92 -9.77 -7.47
N ALA A 62 -9.15 -11.00 -7.92
CA ALA A 62 -8.20 -11.74 -8.75
C ALA A 62 -8.42 -11.41 -10.22
N PHE A 63 -7.39 -11.00 -10.93
CA PHE A 63 -7.43 -10.80 -12.37
C PHE A 63 -7.65 -12.14 -13.07
N VAL A 64 -8.68 -12.24 -13.89
CA VAL A 64 -9.01 -13.45 -14.64
C VAL A 64 -8.67 -13.34 -16.12
N GLY A 65 -8.49 -12.14 -16.62
CA GLY A 65 -8.14 -11.83 -17.99
C GLY A 65 -8.82 -10.57 -18.49
N ALA A 66 -8.66 -10.28 -19.78
CA ALA A 66 -9.32 -9.18 -20.45
C ALA A 66 -10.04 -9.66 -21.70
N ALA A 67 -11.23 -9.10 -21.96
CA ALA A 67 -12.03 -9.41 -23.14
C ALA A 67 -11.83 -8.32 -24.19
N SER A 68 -11.26 -8.66 -25.36
CA SER A 68 -10.85 -7.68 -26.39
C SER A 68 -11.63 -7.79 -27.68
N SER A 69 -12.12 -8.96 -28.05
CA SER A 69 -12.84 -9.15 -29.32
C SER A 69 -13.75 -10.38 -29.30
N PRO A 70 -14.72 -10.50 -30.23
CA PRO A 70 -15.54 -11.70 -30.39
C PRO A 70 -14.75 -12.93 -30.84
N ASN A 71 -13.59 -12.74 -31.44
CA ASN A 71 -12.76 -13.82 -31.97
C ASN A 71 -11.79 -14.39 -30.92
N ASP A 72 -11.61 -13.65 -29.81
CA ASP A 72 -10.76 -14.05 -28.69
C ASP A 72 -11.62 -14.19 -27.43
N ILE A 73 -12.19 -15.38 -27.26
CA ILE A 73 -13.08 -15.67 -26.14
C ILE A 73 -12.25 -15.99 -24.91
N LEU A 74 -12.32 -15.11 -23.91
CA LEU A 74 -11.74 -15.37 -22.60
C LEU A 74 -12.51 -16.48 -21.90
N GLU A 75 -11.81 -17.48 -21.38
CA GLU A 75 -12.39 -18.55 -20.57
C GLU A 75 -11.74 -18.63 -19.20
N TRP A 76 -12.56 -18.75 -18.13
CA TRP A 76 -12.04 -18.92 -16.78
C TRP A 76 -12.96 -19.75 -15.88
N LYS A 77 -12.42 -20.13 -14.73
CA LYS A 77 -13.16 -20.78 -13.66
C LYS A 77 -13.41 -19.77 -12.55
N GLY A 78 -14.69 -19.52 -12.23
CA GLY A 78 -15.12 -18.71 -11.09
C GLY A 78 -15.07 -19.49 -9.78
N ALA A 79 -15.44 -18.82 -8.69
CA ALA A 79 -15.61 -19.44 -7.38
C ALA A 79 -16.89 -20.29 -7.35
N CYS A 80 -17.95 -19.80 -7.95
CA CYS A 80 -19.26 -20.44 -8.01
C CYS A 80 -19.56 -21.11 -9.35
N PHE A 81 -19.08 -20.56 -10.45
CA PHE A 81 -19.33 -21.07 -11.78
C PHE A 81 -18.04 -21.65 -12.37
N TYR A 82 -18.06 -22.94 -12.71
CA TYR A 82 -16.87 -23.64 -13.18
C TYR A 82 -16.53 -23.38 -14.65
N LYS A 83 -17.47 -22.85 -15.42
CA LYS A 83 -17.24 -22.50 -16.83
C LYS A 83 -17.81 -21.13 -17.12
N ASN A 84 -16.93 -20.18 -17.32
CA ASN A 84 -17.26 -18.80 -17.66
C ASN A 84 -16.56 -18.42 -18.94
N THR A 85 -17.22 -17.59 -19.74
CA THR A 85 -16.66 -17.05 -20.98
C THR A 85 -17.04 -15.58 -21.09
N ALA A 86 -16.15 -14.77 -21.69
CA ALA A 86 -16.46 -13.39 -22.06
C ALA A 86 -15.85 -13.01 -23.40
N TRP A 87 -16.48 -12.08 -24.09
CA TRP A 87 -16.00 -11.42 -25.30
C TRP A 87 -16.56 -10.01 -25.40
N LEU A 88 -15.88 -9.15 -26.15
CA LEU A 88 -16.26 -7.75 -26.36
C LEU A 88 -16.66 -7.52 -27.82
N GLU A 89 -17.82 -6.91 -28.05
CA GLU A 89 -18.24 -6.42 -29.35
C GLU A 89 -18.17 -4.89 -29.38
N PHE A 90 -17.49 -4.33 -30.38
CA PHE A 90 -17.41 -2.89 -30.59
C PHE A 90 -18.59 -2.39 -31.45
N HIS A 91 -19.16 -1.24 -31.10
CA HIS A 91 -20.26 -0.60 -31.79
C HIS A 91 -19.84 0.77 -32.33
N ASN A 92 -19.94 0.94 -33.65
CA ASN A 92 -19.59 2.21 -34.31
C ASN A 92 -20.77 3.16 -34.47
N GLU A 93 -21.98 2.73 -34.07
CA GLU A 93 -23.24 3.41 -34.42
C GLU A 93 -23.73 4.40 -33.34
N THR A 94 -22.98 4.71 -32.32
CA THR A 94 -23.44 5.47 -31.16
C THR A 94 -23.45 7.00 -31.37
N GLY A 95 -23.02 7.50 -32.53
CA GLY A 95 -22.89 8.93 -32.79
C GLY A 95 -21.73 9.60 -32.06
N SER A 96 -20.95 8.85 -31.28
CA SER A 96 -19.70 9.30 -30.67
C SER A 96 -18.51 9.03 -31.60
N GLU A 97 -17.48 9.87 -31.51
CA GLU A 97 -16.29 9.77 -32.37
C GLU A 97 -15.58 8.42 -32.26
N PHE A 98 -15.64 7.79 -31.07
CA PHE A 98 -14.93 6.53 -30.77
C PHE A 98 -15.86 5.32 -30.61
N GLY A 99 -17.18 5.50 -30.83
CA GLY A 99 -18.17 4.44 -30.67
C GLY A 99 -18.32 3.97 -29.22
N GLY A 100 -18.80 2.75 -29.07
CA GLY A 100 -19.00 2.06 -27.79
C GLY A 100 -18.73 0.57 -27.91
N GLY A 101 -19.23 -0.22 -26.96
CA GLY A 101 -19.10 -1.68 -27.02
C GLY A 101 -20.03 -2.39 -26.04
N THR A 102 -20.23 -3.69 -26.27
CA THR A 102 -20.95 -4.57 -25.37
C THR A 102 -20.05 -5.73 -24.95
N LEU A 103 -19.81 -5.83 -23.66
CA LEU A 103 -19.14 -6.96 -23.05
C LEU A 103 -20.19 -8.04 -22.75
N HIS A 104 -20.03 -9.19 -23.39
CA HIS A 104 -20.83 -10.38 -23.17
C HIS A 104 -20.15 -11.31 -22.17
N ILE A 105 -20.92 -11.80 -21.20
CA ILE A 105 -20.40 -12.69 -20.16
C ILE A 105 -21.40 -13.85 -19.99
N LYS A 106 -20.90 -15.06 -20.15
CA LYS A 106 -21.70 -16.26 -19.97
C LYS A 106 -21.14 -17.10 -18.83
N VAL A 107 -21.95 -17.30 -17.79
CA VAL A 107 -21.60 -18.12 -16.64
C VAL A 107 -22.42 -19.40 -16.63
N SER A 108 -21.76 -20.53 -16.38
CA SER A 108 -22.39 -21.85 -16.40
C SER A 108 -21.72 -22.83 -15.44
N ASN A 109 -22.35 -23.98 -15.25
CA ASN A 109 -21.89 -25.03 -14.33
C ASN A 109 -21.76 -24.52 -12.89
N ALA A 110 -22.86 -24.01 -12.33
CA ALA A 110 -22.91 -23.56 -10.96
C ALA A 110 -22.58 -24.70 -9.99
N HIS A 111 -21.70 -24.43 -9.02
CA HIS A 111 -21.35 -25.37 -7.96
C HIS A 111 -22.54 -25.65 -7.03
N SER A 112 -23.37 -24.64 -6.79
CA SER A 112 -24.61 -24.76 -6.00
C SER A 112 -25.65 -23.74 -6.46
N LEU A 113 -26.93 -23.99 -6.12
CA LEU A 113 -28.04 -23.09 -6.46
C LEU A 113 -28.03 -21.77 -5.67
N THR A 114 -27.22 -21.68 -4.63
CA THR A 114 -27.14 -20.50 -3.75
C THR A 114 -25.83 -19.72 -3.89
N CYS A 115 -24.98 -20.15 -4.79
CA CYS A 115 -23.68 -19.58 -5.01
C CYS A 115 -23.76 -18.36 -5.93
N MET A 116 -22.95 -17.35 -5.66
CA MET A 116 -22.94 -16.09 -6.38
C MET A 116 -21.51 -15.60 -6.55
N ASP A 117 -21.08 -15.38 -7.78
CA ASP A 117 -19.82 -14.72 -8.11
C ASP A 117 -20.04 -13.21 -8.25
N ILE A 118 -19.07 -12.43 -7.79
CA ILE A 118 -19.00 -11.00 -8.04
C ILE A 118 -17.81 -10.76 -8.95
N TYR A 119 -18.03 -9.98 -9.99
CA TYR A 119 -17.01 -9.56 -10.93
C TYR A 119 -16.85 -8.04 -10.90
N VAL A 120 -15.61 -7.59 -11.02
CA VAL A 120 -15.26 -6.19 -11.26
C VAL A 120 -14.73 -6.08 -12.68
N PHE A 121 -15.23 -5.09 -13.41
CA PHE A 121 -14.83 -4.79 -14.80
C PHE A 121 -14.16 -3.44 -14.83
N ALA A 122 -13.02 -3.35 -15.48
CA ALA A 122 -12.23 -2.14 -15.48
C ALA A 122 -11.69 -1.78 -16.87
N THR A 123 -11.73 -0.48 -17.16
CA THR A 123 -10.98 0.18 -18.22
C THR A 123 -10.14 1.29 -17.59
N PRO A 124 -9.21 1.97 -18.29
CA PRO A 124 -8.50 3.13 -17.75
C PRO A 124 -9.36 4.29 -17.30
N TYR A 125 -10.64 4.31 -17.66
CA TYR A 125 -11.55 5.42 -17.34
C TYR A 125 -12.69 5.08 -16.43
N ARG A 126 -12.95 3.80 -16.21
CA ARG A 126 -14.07 3.38 -15.37
C ARG A 126 -13.87 2.02 -14.76
N VAL A 127 -14.40 1.86 -13.56
CA VAL A 127 -14.53 0.59 -12.87
C VAL A 127 -16.01 0.39 -12.56
N THR A 128 -16.52 -0.79 -12.86
CA THR A 128 -17.88 -1.19 -12.52
C THR A 128 -17.87 -2.61 -11.97
N TRP A 129 -18.92 -3.01 -11.31
CA TRP A 129 -19.04 -4.35 -10.79
C TRP A 129 -20.43 -4.91 -11.05
N ASP A 130 -20.54 -6.23 -11.14
CA ASP A 130 -21.80 -6.94 -11.27
C ASP A 130 -21.71 -8.29 -10.53
N TYR A 131 -22.88 -8.86 -10.22
CA TYR A 131 -22.98 -10.14 -9.56
C TYR A 131 -23.75 -11.13 -10.40
N TYR A 132 -23.30 -12.38 -10.40
CA TYR A 132 -23.89 -13.44 -11.18
C TYR A 132 -24.43 -14.53 -10.28
N PHE A 133 -25.71 -14.75 -10.48
CA PHE A 133 -26.50 -15.74 -9.76
C PHE A 133 -27.31 -16.56 -10.77
N LEU A 134 -27.24 -17.87 -10.68
CA LEU A 134 -27.71 -18.82 -11.70
C LEU A 134 -26.93 -18.74 -13.01
N SER A 135 -26.88 -19.88 -13.72
CA SER A 135 -26.22 -19.95 -15.04
C SER A 135 -27.02 -19.13 -16.06
N ARG A 136 -26.44 -18.08 -16.59
CA ARG A 136 -27.05 -17.22 -17.62
C ARG A 136 -26.01 -16.44 -18.41
N GLU A 137 -26.49 -15.75 -19.42
CA GLU A 137 -25.73 -14.78 -20.20
C GLU A 137 -26.09 -13.37 -19.73
N HIS A 138 -25.07 -12.53 -19.57
CA HIS A 138 -25.16 -11.14 -19.15
C HIS A 138 -24.48 -10.27 -20.16
N THR A 139 -24.91 -9.04 -20.27
CA THR A 139 -24.28 -8.00 -21.10
C THR A 139 -24.04 -6.76 -20.27
N LEU A 140 -22.82 -6.18 -20.43
CA LEU A 140 -22.46 -4.88 -19.90
C LEU A 140 -22.22 -3.93 -21.05
N GLU A 141 -23.06 -2.88 -21.15
CA GLU A 141 -23.02 -1.92 -22.24
C GLU A 141 -22.12 -0.73 -21.90
N PHE A 142 -21.15 -0.46 -22.76
CA PHE A 142 -20.36 0.76 -22.81
C PHE A 142 -20.93 1.62 -23.95
N LYS A 143 -21.83 2.57 -23.62
CA LYS A 143 -22.52 3.39 -24.61
C LYS A 143 -21.56 4.17 -25.51
N GLU A 144 -20.47 4.66 -24.92
CA GLU A 144 -19.40 5.36 -25.62
C GLU A 144 -18.07 5.18 -24.86
N TRP A 145 -16.97 5.16 -25.61
CA TRP A 145 -15.63 5.23 -25.03
C TRP A 145 -15.30 6.69 -24.69
N LYS A 146 -14.73 6.93 -23.52
CA LYS A 146 -14.37 8.27 -23.03
C LYS A 146 -13.10 8.79 -23.69
N GLY A 147 -13.13 8.95 -25.01
CA GLY A 147 -12.04 9.49 -25.78
C GLY A 147 -11.12 8.43 -26.40
N LYS A 148 -10.15 8.94 -27.17
CA LYS A 148 -9.23 8.11 -27.95
C LYS A 148 -8.41 7.15 -27.09
N ALA A 149 -7.96 7.59 -25.92
CA ALA A 149 -7.10 6.79 -25.06
C ALA A 149 -7.84 5.56 -24.51
N GLU A 150 -9.10 5.68 -24.06
CA GLU A 150 -9.87 4.50 -23.65
C GLU A 150 -10.14 3.58 -24.83
N TYR A 151 -10.54 4.12 -25.98
CA TYR A 151 -10.79 3.33 -27.18
C TYR A 151 -9.57 2.51 -27.60
N GLU A 152 -8.40 3.16 -27.75
CA GLU A 152 -7.16 2.47 -28.13
C GLU A 152 -6.74 1.43 -27.10
N TYR A 153 -6.81 1.78 -25.80
CA TYR A 153 -6.51 0.83 -24.75
C TYR A 153 -7.40 -0.41 -24.82
N VAL A 154 -8.74 -0.22 -24.86
CA VAL A 154 -9.70 -1.33 -24.89
C VAL A 154 -9.56 -2.16 -26.16
N LYS A 155 -9.23 -1.52 -27.28
CA LYS A 155 -8.99 -2.20 -28.56
C LYS A 155 -7.79 -3.17 -28.51
N HIS A 156 -6.73 -2.80 -27.81
CA HIS A 156 -5.49 -3.59 -27.71
C HIS A 156 -5.49 -4.51 -26.49
N ASN A 157 -5.97 -4.03 -25.35
CA ASN A 157 -5.88 -4.74 -24.08
C ASN A 157 -7.22 -5.33 -23.59
N GLY A 158 -8.34 -4.90 -24.17
CA GLY A 158 -9.66 -5.34 -23.76
C GLY A 158 -10.18 -4.66 -22.49
N VAL A 159 -11.35 -5.13 -22.03
CA VAL A 159 -11.92 -4.80 -20.73
C VAL A 159 -11.41 -5.80 -19.69
N SER A 160 -10.69 -5.34 -18.70
CA SER A 160 -10.17 -6.19 -17.62
C SER A 160 -11.30 -6.74 -16.75
N ILE A 161 -11.21 -8.02 -16.42
CA ILE A 161 -12.20 -8.74 -15.61
C ILE A 161 -11.50 -9.29 -14.37
N PHE A 162 -12.06 -8.97 -13.22
CA PHE A 162 -11.59 -9.44 -11.91
C PHE A 162 -12.69 -10.23 -11.21
N LEU A 163 -12.32 -11.31 -10.55
CA LEU A 163 -13.20 -12.13 -9.72
C LEU A 163 -12.98 -11.83 -8.24
N MET A 164 -14.06 -11.52 -7.53
CA MET A 164 -14.06 -11.52 -6.06
C MET A 164 -14.14 -12.97 -5.57
N GLN A 165 -13.01 -13.54 -5.19
CA GLN A 165 -12.86 -14.98 -4.92
C GLN A 165 -13.75 -15.49 -3.80
N ALA A 166 -14.07 -14.63 -2.82
CA ALA A 166 -14.93 -14.96 -1.69
C ALA A 166 -16.44 -14.99 -2.03
N GLY A 167 -16.82 -14.55 -3.24
CA GLY A 167 -18.21 -14.31 -3.60
C GLY A 167 -18.83 -13.20 -2.73
N MET A 168 -20.16 -12.99 -2.84
CA MET A 168 -20.81 -11.86 -2.15
C MET A 168 -20.72 -11.95 -0.63
N LEU A 169 -21.06 -13.09 -0.04
CA LEU A 169 -21.07 -13.23 1.42
C LEU A 169 -19.67 -13.14 2.01
N GLY A 170 -18.68 -13.77 1.37
CA GLY A 170 -17.29 -13.67 1.80
C GLY A 170 -16.77 -12.25 1.70
N THR A 171 -17.07 -11.53 0.63
CA THR A 171 -16.68 -10.10 0.46
C THR A 171 -17.32 -9.23 1.54
N LEU A 172 -18.61 -9.40 1.84
CA LEU A 172 -19.28 -8.65 2.91
C LEU A 172 -18.71 -9.00 4.30
N THR A 173 -18.36 -10.26 4.54
CA THR A 173 -17.70 -10.68 5.78
C THR A 173 -16.31 -10.06 5.91
N ALA A 174 -15.53 -10.06 4.82
CA ALA A 174 -14.21 -9.48 4.80
C ALA A 174 -14.26 -7.94 5.01
N LEU A 175 -15.23 -7.25 4.43
CA LEU A 175 -15.48 -5.82 4.70
C LEU A 175 -15.82 -5.57 6.16
N TRP A 176 -16.63 -6.44 6.76
CA TRP A 176 -16.97 -6.35 8.19
C TRP A 176 -15.75 -6.56 9.09
N ASP A 177 -14.83 -7.46 8.72
CA ASP A 177 -13.60 -7.73 9.46
C ASP A 177 -12.57 -6.59 9.32
N VAL A 178 -12.56 -5.89 8.18
CA VAL A 178 -11.62 -4.79 7.90
C VAL A 178 -12.10 -3.45 8.46
N PHE A 179 -13.40 -3.18 8.45
CA PHE A 179 -13.94 -1.89 8.94
C PHE A 179 -13.48 -1.51 10.35
N PRO A 180 -13.45 -2.42 11.35
CA PRO A 180 -13.03 -2.09 12.71
C PRO A 180 -11.59 -1.60 12.81
N LEU A 181 -10.70 -2.01 11.89
CA LEU A 181 -9.28 -1.65 11.93
C LEU A 181 -9.07 -0.14 12.03
N PHE A 182 -9.98 0.64 11.42
CA PHE A 182 -9.89 2.11 11.34
C PHE A 182 -10.56 2.84 12.51
N THR A 183 -11.13 2.10 13.47
CA THR A 183 -11.82 2.73 14.60
C THR A 183 -10.87 3.04 15.76
N ASN A 184 -11.03 4.24 16.35
CA ASN A 184 -10.27 4.62 17.54
C ASN A 184 -10.96 4.13 18.82
N THR A 185 -11.06 2.81 18.95
CA THR A 185 -11.72 2.12 20.06
C THR A 185 -10.93 0.90 20.51
N GLY A 186 -11.24 0.35 21.68
CA GLY A 186 -10.69 -0.94 22.10
C GLY A 186 -11.07 -2.09 21.15
N TRP A 187 -12.20 -1.98 20.44
CA TRP A 187 -12.58 -2.92 19.39
C TRP A 187 -11.63 -2.81 18.19
N GLY A 188 -11.30 -1.58 17.76
CA GLY A 188 -10.32 -1.34 16.70
C GLY A 188 -8.95 -1.89 17.04
N GLU A 189 -8.44 -1.60 18.25
CA GLU A 189 -7.18 -2.15 18.74
C GLU A 189 -7.17 -3.69 18.68
N ASN A 190 -8.20 -4.32 19.23
CA ASN A 190 -8.32 -5.78 19.22
C ASN A 190 -8.43 -6.37 17.81
N SER A 191 -9.10 -5.67 16.89
CA SER A 191 -9.22 -6.09 15.49
C SER A 191 -7.88 -6.00 14.76
N ASN A 192 -7.13 -4.91 14.94
CA ASN A 192 -5.76 -4.78 14.40
C ASN A 192 -4.84 -5.88 14.93
N ILE A 193 -4.85 -6.12 16.24
CA ILE A 193 -4.08 -7.21 16.86
C ILE A 193 -4.50 -8.56 16.30
N GLY A 194 -5.81 -8.82 16.20
CA GLY A 194 -6.35 -10.07 15.64
C GLY A 194 -5.93 -10.28 14.19
N PHE A 195 -5.99 -9.21 13.38
CA PHE A 195 -5.57 -9.22 11.99
C PHE A 195 -4.08 -9.56 11.85
N LEU A 196 -3.21 -8.84 12.56
CA LEU A 196 -1.76 -9.04 12.50
C LEU A 196 -1.34 -10.43 13.02
N LYS A 197 -1.99 -10.92 14.09
CA LYS A 197 -1.78 -12.31 14.57
C LYS A 197 -2.17 -13.34 13.52
N LYS A 198 -3.34 -13.18 12.92
CA LYS A 198 -3.89 -14.15 11.95
C LYS A 198 -3.09 -14.16 10.64
N HIS A 199 -2.75 -12.98 10.13
CA HIS A 199 -2.21 -12.84 8.77
C HIS A 199 -0.69 -12.72 8.71
N MET A 200 -0.05 -12.30 9.79
CA MET A 200 1.40 -12.12 9.85
C MET A 200 2.08 -13.02 10.88
N GLY A 201 1.31 -13.68 11.74
CA GLY A 201 1.88 -14.46 12.85
C GLY A 201 2.50 -13.60 13.96
N ALA A 202 2.15 -12.30 14.00
CA ALA A 202 2.67 -11.38 15.01
C ALA A 202 2.24 -11.80 16.42
N SER A 203 3.11 -11.63 17.41
CA SER A 203 2.75 -11.78 18.82
C SER A 203 2.48 -10.40 19.44
N PHE A 204 1.66 -10.36 20.48
CA PHE A 204 1.36 -9.14 21.23
C PHE A 204 1.44 -9.46 22.70
N GLU A 205 2.67 -9.64 23.18
CA GLU A 205 2.93 -9.89 24.59
C GLU A 205 2.89 -8.57 25.36
N LEU A 206 2.15 -8.57 26.47
CA LEU A 206 2.08 -7.40 27.34
C LEU A 206 3.45 -7.12 27.98
N ARG A 207 3.85 -5.86 27.95
CA ARG A 207 5.00 -5.38 28.70
C ARG A 207 4.61 -5.10 30.16
N PRO A 208 5.56 -5.23 31.10
CA PRO A 208 5.36 -4.70 32.45
C PRO A 208 5.22 -3.16 32.40
N GLN A 209 4.48 -2.62 33.36
CA GLN A 209 4.39 -1.15 33.52
C GLN A 209 5.66 -0.62 34.20
N PRO A 210 6.05 0.63 33.93
CA PRO A 210 5.37 1.62 33.06
C PRO A 210 5.59 1.29 31.56
N TRP A 211 4.59 1.59 30.71
CA TRP A 211 4.67 1.39 29.26
C TRP A 211 5.43 2.50 28.52
N VAL A 212 5.88 3.49 29.27
CA VAL A 212 6.73 4.60 28.81
C VAL A 212 8.03 4.52 29.61
N THR A 213 9.14 4.47 28.91
CA THR A 213 10.47 4.41 29.50
C THR A 213 10.94 5.83 29.90
N ASN A 214 11.58 5.94 31.05
CA ASN A 214 12.26 7.18 31.44
C ASN A 214 13.59 7.28 30.67
N ILE A 215 13.60 8.06 29.61
CA ILE A 215 14.69 8.17 28.64
C ILE A 215 15.69 9.21 29.10
N SER A 216 16.98 8.89 29.02
CA SER A 216 18.06 9.88 29.04
C SER A 216 18.38 10.27 27.59
N VAL A 217 18.06 11.49 27.20
CA VAL A 217 18.31 12.00 25.83
C VAL A 217 19.79 12.11 25.50
N ASP A 218 20.66 12.15 26.52
CA ASP A 218 22.11 12.17 26.33
C ASP A 218 22.64 10.89 25.69
N ASP A 219 21.95 9.77 25.93
CA ASP A 219 22.30 8.44 25.40
C ASP A 219 21.76 8.19 23.98
N ILE A 220 20.97 9.11 23.43
CA ILE A 220 20.49 9.06 22.04
C ILE A 220 21.44 9.86 21.17
N HIS A 221 21.73 9.36 19.96
CA HIS A 221 22.73 9.94 19.08
C HIS A 221 22.16 10.23 17.68
N SER A 222 22.86 11.10 16.94
CA SER A 222 22.56 11.32 15.53
C SER A 222 22.63 10.02 14.74
N GLY A 223 21.61 9.81 13.90
CA GLY A 223 21.44 8.61 13.09
C GLY A 223 20.74 7.45 13.81
N ASP A 224 20.42 7.55 15.10
CA ASP A 224 19.61 6.52 15.75
C ASP A 224 18.19 6.52 15.14
N PHE A 225 17.68 5.32 14.84
CA PHE A 225 16.43 5.10 14.10
C PHE A 225 15.26 4.85 15.06
N LEU A 226 14.13 5.41 14.76
CA LEU A 226 12.89 5.18 15.49
C LEU A 226 11.92 4.35 14.63
N ALA A 227 11.57 3.17 15.09
CA ALA A 227 10.52 2.33 14.50
C ALA A 227 9.23 2.52 15.28
N ILE A 228 8.15 2.89 14.58
CA ILE A 228 6.86 3.25 15.18
C ILE A 228 5.80 2.29 14.65
N SER A 229 4.90 1.84 15.53
CA SER A 229 3.82 0.92 15.17
C SER A 229 2.53 1.35 15.85
N LYS A 230 1.56 1.75 15.05
CA LYS A 230 0.20 2.11 15.47
C LYS A 230 -0.74 0.92 15.22
N ILE A 231 -1.66 0.67 16.14
CA ILE A 231 -2.63 -0.42 16.07
C ILE A 231 -4.04 0.03 16.45
N ARG A 232 -4.28 1.35 16.46
CA ARG A 232 -5.55 1.93 16.85
C ARG A 232 -5.84 3.17 16.03
N GLY A 233 -7.13 3.44 15.77
CA GLY A 233 -7.57 4.60 15.02
C GLY A 233 -7.34 4.47 13.52
N LEU A 234 -7.54 5.56 12.80
CA LEU A 234 -7.40 5.61 11.34
C LEU A 234 -6.00 5.17 10.91
N TRP A 235 -4.99 5.74 11.52
CA TRP A 235 -3.58 5.42 11.23
C TRP A 235 -3.23 3.98 11.61
N GLY A 236 -3.73 3.48 12.74
CA GLY A 236 -3.52 2.08 13.13
C GLY A 236 -4.07 1.10 12.10
N GLY A 237 -5.22 1.41 11.49
CA GLY A 237 -5.81 0.62 10.41
C GLY A 237 -4.95 0.65 9.14
N PHE A 238 -4.50 1.84 8.72
CA PHE A 238 -3.61 1.98 7.57
C PHE A 238 -2.29 1.25 7.77
N GLU A 239 -1.61 1.50 8.89
CA GLU A 239 -0.36 0.81 9.20
C GLU A 239 -0.53 -0.71 9.32
N THR A 240 -1.67 -1.20 9.80
CA THR A 240 -1.94 -2.64 9.84
C THR A 240 -1.96 -3.25 8.44
N LEU A 241 -2.59 -2.57 7.48
CA LEU A 241 -2.59 -3.01 6.08
C LEU A 241 -1.21 -2.85 5.43
N GLU A 242 -0.51 -1.75 5.69
CA GLU A 242 0.86 -1.54 5.23
C GLU A 242 1.81 -2.62 5.74
N LYS A 243 1.78 -2.91 7.04
CA LYS A 243 2.55 -4.00 7.65
C LYS A 243 2.27 -5.33 6.97
N TRP A 244 1.01 -5.62 6.69
CA TRP A 244 0.62 -6.85 6.02
C TRP A 244 1.13 -6.91 4.59
N VAL A 245 1.00 -5.84 3.80
CA VAL A 245 1.46 -5.79 2.40
C VAL A 245 2.98 -5.88 2.31
N THR A 246 3.70 -5.14 3.16
CA THR A 246 5.17 -5.05 3.11
C THR A 246 5.89 -6.12 3.95
N GLY A 247 5.16 -6.83 4.82
CA GLY A 247 5.75 -7.76 5.78
C GLY A 247 6.53 -7.06 6.89
N SER A 248 6.41 -5.74 7.03
CA SER A 248 6.99 -4.96 8.11
C SER A 248 6.19 -5.12 9.41
N TYR A 249 6.84 -4.98 10.56
CA TYR A 249 6.19 -4.96 11.87
C TYR A 249 6.14 -3.55 12.47
N ALA A 250 6.69 -2.57 11.77
CA ALA A 250 6.51 -1.16 12.02
C ALA A 250 5.83 -0.50 10.81
N GLY A 251 5.02 0.53 11.01
CA GLY A 251 4.27 1.22 9.96
C GLY A 251 4.72 2.67 9.75
N HIS A 252 5.60 3.19 10.63
CA HIS A 252 6.18 4.51 10.48
C HIS A 252 7.60 4.56 11.02
N THR A 253 8.39 5.55 10.60
CA THR A 253 9.79 5.70 11.00
C THR A 253 10.18 7.17 11.16
N ALA A 254 11.10 7.41 12.10
CA ALA A 254 11.75 8.69 12.29
C ALA A 254 13.24 8.50 12.61
N VAL A 255 14.04 9.56 12.58
CA VAL A 255 15.47 9.54 12.85
C VAL A 255 15.84 10.62 13.86
N CYS A 256 16.76 10.28 14.76
CA CYS A 256 17.30 11.20 15.74
C CYS A 256 18.50 11.97 15.17
N LEU A 257 18.59 13.25 15.47
CA LEU A 257 19.73 14.12 15.13
C LEU A 257 20.10 14.99 16.33
N LYS A 258 21.39 15.17 16.60
CA LYS A 258 21.89 16.17 17.55
C LYS A 258 22.43 17.38 16.82
N ASP A 259 22.07 18.58 17.27
CA ASP A 259 22.64 19.81 16.72
C ASP A 259 24.01 20.14 17.35
N SER A 260 24.60 21.26 16.94
CA SER A 260 25.90 21.71 17.44
C SER A 260 25.93 22.00 18.95
N ASP A 261 24.78 22.27 19.55
CA ASP A 261 24.62 22.54 20.97
C ASP A 261 24.31 21.27 21.77
N GLY A 262 24.23 20.10 21.09
CA GLY A 262 23.92 18.82 21.66
C GLY A 262 22.42 18.60 21.91
N LYS A 263 21.55 19.51 21.44
CA LYS A 263 20.09 19.35 21.54
C LYS A 263 19.61 18.28 20.58
N LEU A 264 18.73 17.41 21.07
CA LEU A 264 18.14 16.33 20.28
C LEU A 264 16.95 16.82 19.46
N TRP A 265 16.91 16.38 18.21
CA TRP A 265 15.86 16.62 17.22
C TRP A 265 15.40 15.30 16.61
N VAL A 266 14.20 15.31 16.05
CA VAL A 266 13.63 14.19 15.29
C VAL A 266 13.28 14.67 13.91
N GLY A 267 13.78 13.95 12.89
CA GLY A 267 13.39 14.12 11.51
C GLY A 267 12.46 13.00 11.08
N GLU A 268 11.33 13.35 10.47
CA GLU A 268 10.37 12.38 9.95
C GLU A 268 9.70 12.89 8.67
N SER A 269 9.25 11.96 7.83
CA SER A 269 8.39 12.26 6.69
C SER A 269 7.02 11.66 6.98
N GLY A 270 5.96 12.49 6.91
CA GLY A 270 4.59 12.12 7.26
C GLY A 270 4.07 12.76 8.54
N HIS A 271 4.63 13.92 8.90
CA HIS A 271 4.10 14.77 9.96
C HIS A 271 2.93 15.61 9.44
N ASP A 272 1.82 15.64 10.20
CA ASP A 272 0.68 16.50 9.87
C ASP A 272 1.00 17.95 10.25
N ASN A 273 1.08 18.85 9.26
CA ASN A 273 1.27 20.27 9.49
C ASN A 273 -0.05 20.94 9.94
N GLU A 274 -0.01 22.24 10.25
CA GLU A 274 -1.20 23.01 10.69
C GLU A 274 -2.34 23.03 9.64
N GLN A 275 -2.01 22.81 8.38
CA GLN A 275 -2.95 22.72 7.26
C GLN A 275 -3.54 21.31 7.11
N GLY A 276 -3.04 20.35 7.87
CA GLY A 276 -3.41 18.94 7.80
C GLY A 276 -2.84 18.25 6.55
N GLU A 277 -1.68 18.67 6.09
CA GLU A 277 -0.93 18.05 5.00
C GLU A 277 0.23 17.24 5.58
N ASP A 278 0.52 16.10 4.98
CA ASP A 278 1.68 15.29 5.34
C ASP A 278 2.95 15.89 4.75
N VAL A 279 3.85 16.31 5.62
CA VAL A 279 5.11 16.94 5.25
C VAL A 279 6.30 16.24 5.90
N ILE A 280 7.48 16.53 5.39
CA ILE A 280 8.74 16.21 6.05
C ILE A 280 8.97 17.29 7.12
N ALA A 281 9.20 16.89 8.36
CA ALA A 281 9.37 17.79 9.47
C ALA A 281 10.64 17.49 10.26
N LEU A 282 11.22 18.57 10.80
CA LEU A 282 12.36 18.52 11.70
C LEU A 282 11.96 19.17 13.02
N LEU A 283 11.69 18.36 14.04
CA LEU A 283 11.10 18.78 15.31
C LEU A 283 12.09 18.62 16.47
N PRO A 284 12.13 19.54 17.45
CA PRO A 284 12.79 19.28 18.71
C PRO A 284 12.25 18.02 19.37
N TRP A 285 13.13 17.20 19.98
CA TRP A 285 12.74 15.96 20.66
C TRP A 285 11.58 16.15 21.65
N ASP A 286 11.62 17.21 22.45
CA ASP A 286 10.60 17.45 23.49
C ASP A 286 9.22 17.69 22.86
N GLU A 287 9.15 18.37 21.73
CA GLU A 287 7.91 18.63 21.00
C GLU A 287 7.37 17.36 20.35
N TRP A 288 8.23 16.62 19.67
CA TRP A 288 7.88 15.34 19.06
C TRP A 288 7.44 14.32 20.11
N TRP A 289 8.18 14.22 21.22
CA TRP A 289 7.87 13.27 22.29
C TRP A 289 6.58 13.62 23.04
N ASP A 290 6.30 14.93 23.27
CA ASP A 290 5.02 15.38 23.83
C ASP A 290 3.85 15.03 22.92
N TYR A 291 4.02 15.18 21.59
CA TYR A 291 3.01 14.77 20.62
C TYR A 291 2.75 13.26 20.72
N GLU A 292 3.78 12.45 20.67
CA GLU A 292 3.66 11.00 20.75
C GLU A 292 3.05 10.53 22.09
N LEU A 293 3.33 11.21 23.19
CA LEU A 293 2.80 10.84 24.50
C LEU A 293 1.36 11.27 24.72
N ASN A 294 1.00 12.50 24.33
CA ASN A 294 -0.18 13.17 24.83
C ASN A 294 -1.20 13.52 23.74
N LYS A 295 -0.78 13.63 22.48
CA LYS A 295 -1.64 14.06 21.36
C LYS A 295 -1.96 12.94 20.39
N ASP A 296 -1.04 11.99 20.19
CA ASP A 296 -1.31 10.83 19.34
C ASP A 296 -2.20 9.83 20.08
N ASP A 297 -3.47 9.81 19.69
CA ASP A 297 -4.51 8.96 20.27
C ASP A 297 -4.48 7.50 19.74
N THR A 298 -3.58 7.20 18.81
CA THR A 298 -3.36 5.85 18.28
C THR A 298 -2.60 4.94 19.23
N ASN A 299 -2.08 5.50 20.33
CA ASN A 299 -1.30 4.79 21.33
C ASN A 299 -0.10 4.04 20.75
N PRO A 300 0.84 4.74 20.08
CA PRO A 300 1.90 4.10 19.33
C PRO A 300 2.87 3.30 20.20
N HIS A 301 3.43 2.27 19.59
CA HIS A 301 4.56 1.51 20.10
C HIS A 301 5.81 2.04 19.41
N ILE A 302 6.83 2.41 20.17
CA ILE A 302 8.02 3.06 19.64
C ILE A 302 9.27 2.32 20.13
N ALA A 303 10.12 1.95 19.20
CA ALA A 303 11.43 1.36 19.45
C ALA A 303 12.53 2.26 18.89
N LEU A 304 13.51 2.56 19.72
CA LEU A 304 14.77 3.19 19.35
C LEU A 304 15.76 2.09 18.94
N LEU A 305 16.31 2.19 17.76
CA LEU A 305 17.32 1.31 17.19
C LEU A 305 18.64 2.09 17.10
N PRO A 306 19.53 1.99 18.11
CA PRO A 306 20.79 2.72 18.11
C PRO A 306 21.71 2.25 16.98
N LEU A 307 22.38 3.17 16.29
CA LEU A 307 23.42 2.82 15.34
C LEU A 307 24.56 2.06 16.03
N HIS A 308 25.10 1.03 15.33
CA HIS A 308 26.30 0.35 15.77
C HIS A 308 27.46 1.35 15.93
N PRO A 309 28.30 1.26 16.97
CA PRO A 309 29.37 2.23 17.23
C PRO A 309 30.30 2.50 16.04
N ASP A 310 30.62 1.46 15.23
CA ASP A 310 31.46 1.59 14.05
C ASP A 310 30.80 2.39 12.93
N LEU A 311 29.46 2.37 12.83
CA LEU A 311 28.71 3.16 11.87
C LEU A 311 28.44 4.56 12.39
N ARG A 312 28.18 4.67 13.69
CA ARG A 312 28.06 5.99 14.34
C ARG A 312 29.34 6.80 14.17
N ALA A 313 30.51 6.18 14.29
CA ALA A 313 31.79 6.85 14.07
C ALA A 313 32.01 7.32 12.62
N LYS A 314 31.28 6.75 11.66
CA LYS A 314 31.32 7.14 10.24
C LYS A 314 30.20 8.10 9.85
N PHE A 315 29.21 8.29 10.72
CA PHE A 315 28.05 9.11 10.43
C PHE A 315 28.45 10.58 10.32
N ASN A 316 28.33 11.14 9.12
CA ASN A 316 28.62 12.54 8.87
C ASN A 316 27.42 13.39 9.28
N GLU A 317 27.43 13.91 10.52
CA GLU A 317 26.33 14.74 11.07
C GLU A 317 26.08 15.99 10.24
N THR A 318 27.13 16.64 9.70
CA THR A 318 26.97 17.84 8.87
C THR A 318 26.16 17.54 7.63
N ALA A 319 26.51 16.49 6.89
CA ALA A 319 25.79 16.10 5.68
C ALA A 319 24.35 15.65 6.00
N ALA A 320 24.13 14.94 7.12
CA ALA A 320 22.80 14.56 7.57
C ALA A 320 21.92 15.78 7.87
N TRP A 321 22.46 16.79 8.54
CA TRP A 321 21.77 18.04 8.83
C TRP A 321 21.48 18.86 7.57
N GLU A 322 22.43 18.95 6.64
CA GLU A 322 22.24 19.63 5.36
C GLU A 322 21.09 18.96 4.59
N TYR A 323 21.07 17.64 4.53
CA TYR A 323 19.99 16.88 3.91
C TYR A 323 18.65 17.14 4.64
N ALA A 324 18.59 16.96 5.96
CA ALA A 324 17.37 17.16 6.74
C ALA A 324 16.74 18.54 6.52
N ARG A 325 17.56 19.60 6.59
CA ARG A 325 17.11 20.98 6.34
C ARG A 325 16.66 21.22 4.91
N SER A 326 17.30 20.55 3.95
CA SER A 326 16.92 20.66 2.53
C SER A 326 15.56 20.02 2.23
N MET A 327 15.14 19.08 3.07
CA MET A 327 13.89 18.34 2.93
C MET A 327 12.76 18.88 3.82
N ASP A 328 13.07 19.67 4.82
CA ASP A 328 12.08 20.22 5.78
C ASP A 328 10.99 21.03 5.05
N GLY A 329 9.74 20.77 5.40
CA GLY A 329 8.55 21.38 4.79
C GLY A 329 8.15 20.81 3.42
N LYS A 330 8.89 19.88 2.84
CA LYS A 330 8.51 19.23 1.58
C LYS A 330 7.39 18.21 1.80
N PRO A 331 6.58 17.93 0.75
CA PRO A 331 5.48 17.00 0.87
C PRO A 331 5.97 15.55 1.07
N TYR A 332 5.10 14.72 1.65
CA TYR A 332 5.31 13.28 1.77
C TYR A 332 5.35 12.59 0.41
N GLY A 333 6.29 11.68 0.23
CA GLY A 333 6.48 10.93 -1.02
C GLY A 333 5.54 9.74 -1.17
N TYR A 334 4.25 9.98 -1.41
CA TYR A 334 3.26 8.90 -1.60
C TYR A 334 3.59 7.96 -2.77
N HIS A 335 4.28 8.45 -3.80
CA HIS A 335 4.72 7.63 -4.91
C HIS A 335 5.68 6.53 -4.44
N ASN A 336 6.66 6.83 -3.60
CA ASN A 336 7.55 5.81 -3.03
C ASN A 336 6.75 4.75 -2.27
N LEU A 337 5.78 5.17 -1.44
CA LEU A 337 4.92 4.26 -0.70
C LEU A 337 4.14 3.32 -1.64
N ILE A 338 3.48 3.88 -2.65
CA ILE A 338 2.66 3.12 -3.60
C ILE A 338 3.52 2.12 -4.37
N PHE A 339 4.65 2.56 -4.94
CA PHE A 339 5.51 1.69 -5.72
C PHE A 339 6.18 0.63 -4.85
N SER A 340 6.59 0.93 -3.62
CA SER A 340 7.11 -0.08 -2.69
C SER A 340 6.09 -1.16 -2.35
N TRP A 341 4.80 -0.84 -2.37
CA TRP A 341 3.73 -1.83 -2.14
C TRP A 341 3.49 -2.72 -3.35
N ILE A 342 3.50 -2.14 -4.56
CA ILE A 342 3.32 -2.88 -5.81
C ILE A 342 4.48 -3.84 -6.01
N ASP A 343 5.67 -3.37 -5.70
CA ASP A 343 6.94 -4.05 -5.97
C ASP A 343 7.51 -4.82 -4.76
N THR A 344 6.72 -5.03 -3.71
CA THR A 344 7.17 -5.82 -2.57
C THR A 344 7.37 -7.27 -2.96
N ILE A 345 8.61 -7.72 -2.92
CA ILE A 345 9.00 -9.04 -3.41
C ILE A 345 9.01 -10.10 -2.32
N ASN A 346 9.59 -9.77 -1.19
CA ASN A 346 9.83 -10.72 -0.10
C ASN A 346 9.11 -10.30 1.17
N GLY A 347 8.39 -11.23 1.75
CA GLY A 347 7.81 -11.06 3.06
C GLY A 347 6.46 -10.37 3.11
N ASN A 348 5.87 -10.00 1.97
CA ASN A 348 4.46 -9.64 1.92
C ASN A 348 3.59 -10.88 2.11
N TYR A 349 2.49 -10.71 2.79
CA TYR A 349 1.58 -11.80 3.16
C TYR A 349 0.44 -12.01 2.15
N PRO A 350 -0.14 -10.96 1.54
CA PRO A 350 -1.03 -11.14 0.40
C PRO A 350 -0.21 -11.41 -0.86
N PRO A 351 -0.81 -11.98 -1.92
CA PRO A 351 -0.20 -11.93 -3.23
C PRO A 351 0.02 -10.47 -3.67
N PRO A 352 1.01 -10.19 -4.53
CA PRO A 352 1.21 -8.86 -5.09
C PRO A 352 -0.08 -8.30 -5.69
N VAL A 353 -0.31 -7.00 -5.54
CA VAL A 353 -1.49 -6.36 -6.10
C VAL A 353 -1.37 -6.35 -7.62
N ASP A 354 -2.45 -6.79 -8.29
CA ASP A 354 -2.49 -6.85 -9.75
C ASP A 354 -2.35 -5.45 -10.37
N ALA A 355 -1.45 -5.29 -11.34
CA ALA A 355 -1.17 -4.01 -11.99
C ALA A 355 -2.40 -3.40 -12.69
N HIS A 356 -3.27 -4.23 -13.28
CA HIS A 356 -4.52 -3.76 -13.87
C HIS A 356 -5.49 -3.21 -12.83
N LEU A 357 -5.55 -3.86 -11.66
CA LEU A 357 -6.35 -3.36 -10.53
C LEU A 357 -5.81 -2.02 -10.04
N VAL A 358 -4.50 -1.91 -9.85
CA VAL A 358 -3.85 -0.67 -9.45
C VAL A 358 -4.15 0.45 -10.45
N ALA A 359 -3.94 0.20 -11.75
CA ALA A 359 -4.25 1.15 -12.81
C ALA A 359 -5.71 1.61 -12.78
N SER A 360 -6.64 0.67 -12.56
CA SER A 360 -8.07 0.96 -12.48
C SER A 360 -8.43 1.81 -11.27
N VAL A 361 -7.90 1.49 -10.10
CA VAL A 361 -8.09 2.27 -8.87
C VAL A 361 -7.52 3.67 -9.02
N MET A 362 -6.31 3.79 -9.55
CA MET A 362 -5.65 5.08 -9.76
C MET A 362 -6.36 5.93 -10.81
N THR A 363 -6.95 5.30 -11.83
CA THR A 363 -7.78 6.00 -12.82
C THR A 363 -9.02 6.62 -12.18
N VAL A 364 -9.72 5.87 -11.33
CA VAL A 364 -10.87 6.39 -10.57
C VAL A 364 -10.44 7.52 -9.65
N TRP A 365 -9.32 7.36 -8.96
CA TRP A 365 -8.79 8.40 -8.10
C TRP A 365 -8.38 9.67 -8.88
N SER A 366 -7.76 9.52 -10.03
CA SER A 366 -7.42 10.64 -10.92
C SER A 366 -8.64 11.44 -11.35
N GLN A 367 -9.81 10.80 -11.48
CA GLN A 367 -11.07 11.49 -11.77
C GLN A 367 -11.63 12.26 -10.57
N ILE A 368 -11.39 11.77 -9.35
CA ILE A 368 -11.89 12.36 -8.09
C ILE A 368 -10.97 13.49 -7.60
N LYS A 369 -9.65 13.29 -7.72
CA LYS A 369 -8.60 14.17 -7.22
C LYS A 369 -7.47 14.31 -8.25
N PRO A 370 -7.71 15.00 -9.38
CA PRO A 370 -6.77 15.03 -10.51
C PRO A 370 -5.40 15.63 -10.15
N GLU A 371 -5.37 16.65 -9.29
CA GLU A 371 -4.10 17.29 -8.89
C GLU A 371 -3.20 16.33 -8.10
N TYR A 372 -3.77 15.60 -7.15
CA TYR A 372 -3.01 14.61 -6.38
C TYR A 372 -2.52 13.45 -7.23
N ALA A 373 -3.39 12.93 -8.09
CA ALA A 373 -3.02 11.82 -8.96
C ALA A 373 -1.94 12.21 -9.97
N ALA A 374 -1.97 13.44 -10.48
CA ALA A 374 -0.94 13.94 -11.38
C ALA A 374 0.44 13.96 -10.71
N ASN A 375 0.51 14.42 -9.46
CA ASN A 375 1.78 14.54 -8.74
C ASN A 375 2.27 13.20 -8.16
N ILE A 376 1.36 12.35 -7.69
CA ILE A 376 1.74 11.13 -6.96
C ILE A 376 1.95 9.94 -7.88
N TRP A 377 1.16 9.84 -8.95
CA TRP A 377 1.10 8.64 -9.77
C TRP A 377 1.55 8.88 -11.20
N ASN A 378 0.89 9.81 -11.88
CA ASN A 378 1.17 10.03 -13.30
C ASN A 378 2.59 10.53 -13.54
N GLU A 379 3.13 11.37 -12.67
CA GLU A 379 4.49 11.86 -12.79
C GLU A 379 5.52 10.75 -12.60
N ALA A 380 5.35 9.90 -11.60
CA ALA A 380 6.21 8.75 -11.36
C ALA A 380 6.23 7.77 -12.55
N LEU A 381 5.08 7.56 -13.19
CA LEU A 381 4.97 6.75 -14.40
C LEU A 381 5.58 7.46 -15.62
N ASN A 382 5.37 8.78 -15.78
CA ASN A 382 6.01 9.56 -16.84
C ASN A 382 7.54 9.50 -16.74
N LYS A 383 8.10 9.55 -15.53
CA LYS A 383 9.56 9.41 -15.34
C LYS A 383 10.06 8.04 -15.79
N ARG A 384 9.37 6.97 -15.43
CA ARG A 384 9.69 5.60 -15.89
C ARG A 384 9.59 5.47 -17.40
N LEU A 385 8.61 6.12 -18.01
CA LEU A 385 8.40 6.12 -19.45
C LEU A 385 9.32 7.09 -20.20
N GLY A 386 9.97 8.03 -19.51
CA GLY A 386 10.76 9.09 -20.12
C GLY A 386 9.91 10.13 -20.87
N THR A 387 8.69 10.40 -20.36
CA THR A 387 7.72 11.36 -20.88
C THR A 387 7.40 12.42 -19.84
N GLN A 388 6.56 13.40 -20.18
CA GLN A 388 6.10 14.45 -19.26
C GLN A 388 4.62 14.74 -19.50
N GLY A 389 3.85 14.93 -18.43
CA GLY A 389 2.48 15.44 -18.47
C GLY A 389 1.45 14.51 -19.08
N LEU A 390 1.78 13.26 -19.37
CA LEU A 390 0.80 12.27 -19.82
C LEU A 390 -0.11 11.87 -18.65
N SER A 391 -1.41 11.79 -18.92
CA SER A 391 -2.36 11.16 -18.02
C SER A 391 -2.14 9.65 -17.95
N LEU A 392 -2.66 8.96 -16.92
CA LEU A 392 -2.53 7.51 -16.82
C LEU A 392 -3.02 6.79 -18.09
N SER A 393 -4.15 7.25 -18.65
CA SER A 393 -4.70 6.65 -19.88
C SER A 393 -3.77 6.81 -21.08
N ASP A 394 -3.15 7.98 -21.22
CA ASP A 394 -2.20 8.25 -22.29
C ASP A 394 -0.89 7.48 -22.10
N ILE A 395 -0.45 7.31 -20.84
CA ILE A 395 0.72 6.47 -20.50
C ILE A 395 0.47 5.03 -20.94
N LEU A 396 -0.70 4.46 -20.63
CA LEU A 396 -1.04 3.09 -21.01
C LEU A 396 -1.02 2.92 -22.55
N VAL A 397 -1.58 3.87 -23.29
CA VAL A 397 -1.53 3.85 -24.76
C VAL A 397 -0.10 4.02 -25.29
N GLU A 398 0.69 4.90 -24.69
CA GLU A 398 2.07 5.14 -25.13
C GLU A 398 2.98 3.93 -24.86
N VAL A 399 2.79 3.24 -23.73
CA VAL A 399 3.51 1.98 -23.43
C VAL A 399 3.22 0.93 -24.49
N GLU A 400 1.95 0.74 -24.85
CA GLU A 400 1.54 -0.20 -25.90
C GLU A 400 2.17 0.14 -27.26
N LYS A 401 2.16 1.41 -27.66
CA LYS A 401 2.80 1.86 -28.91
C LYS A 401 4.31 1.57 -28.95
N ARG A 402 4.97 1.55 -27.81
CA ARG A 402 6.40 1.19 -27.71
C ARG A 402 6.64 -0.31 -27.72
N GLY A 403 5.59 -1.13 -27.78
CA GLY A 403 5.67 -2.58 -27.75
C GLY A 403 6.03 -3.15 -26.38
N SER A 404 5.75 -2.40 -25.32
CA SER A 404 5.91 -2.81 -23.92
C SER A 404 4.54 -2.96 -23.24
N SER A 405 4.51 -3.35 -21.98
CA SER A 405 3.29 -3.47 -21.18
C SER A 405 3.34 -2.56 -19.97
N PHE A 406 2.17 -2.29 -19.39
CA PHE A 406 2.09 -1.52 -18.15
C PHE A 406 2.83 -2.22 -17.00
N ASP A 407 2.76 -3.55 -16.96
CA ASP A 407 3.48 -4.35 -15.96
C ASP A 407 5.00 -4.18 -16.10
N GLU A 408 5.52 -4.19 -17.33
CA GLU A 408 6.94 -3.92 -17.59
C GLU A 408 7.33 -2.50 -17.19
N LEU A 409 6.47 -1.49 -17.41
CA LEU A 409 6.71 -0.13 -16.95
C LEU A 409 6.89 -0.06 -15.43
N LEU A 410 6.07 -0.82 -14.68
CA LEU A 410 6.15 -0.89 -13.23
C LEU A 410 7.41 -1.60 -12.73
N THR A 411 8.10 -2.40 -13.57
CA THR A 411 9.37 -3.04 -13.20
C THR A 411 10.58 -2.09 -13.23
N ILE A 412 10.41 -0.89 -13.79
CA ILE A 412 11.51 0.07 -13.89
C ILE A 412 11.74 0.66 -12.49
N PRO A 413 12.94 0.47 -11.90
CA PRO A 413 13.25 0.98 -10.57
C PRO A 413 13.11 2.50 -10.50
N GLU A 414 12.65 2.99 -9.36
CA GLU A 414 12.68 4.41 -9.06
C GLU A 414 14.10 4.82 -8.68
N HIS A 415 14.53 5.97 -9.20
CA HIS A 415 15.86 6.51 -8.90
C HIS A 415 15.77 7.58 -7.81
N ASP A 416 16.67 7.51 -6.84
CA ASP A 416 16.74 8.45 -5.71
C ASP A 416 17.01 9.90 -6.16
N ASP A 417 17.55 10.12 -7.36
CA ASP A 417 17.83 11.44 -7.95
C ASP A 417 16.64 12.03 -8.74
N TRP A 418 15.53 11.32 -8.83
CA TRP A 418 14.35 11.85 -9.50
C TRP A 418 13.73 13.00 -8.70
N ILE A 419 13.50 14.12 -9.40
CA ILE A 419 12.86 15.31 -8.85
C ILE A 419 11.50 15.45 -9.52
N TYR A 420 10.46 15.61 -8.74
CA TYR A 420 9.08 15.76 -9.17
C TYR A 420 8.72 17.26 -9.29
N ASN A 421 7.54 17.59 -9.86
CA ASN A 421 7.13 18.98 -10.08
C ASN A 421 6.98 19.79 -8.78
N ASP A 422 6.62 19.12 -7.70
CA ASP A 422 6.54 19.69 -6.35
C ASP A 422 7.88 19.69 -5.61
N GLY A 423 8.94 19.25 -6.28
CA GLY A 423 10.28 19.09 -5.74
C GLY A 423 10.61 17.65 -5.36
N LYS A 424 11.65 17.46 -4.56
CA LYS A 424 11.99 16.16 -4.01
C LYS A 424 11.06 15.85 -2.83
N SER A 425 10.40 14.73 -2.86
CA SER A 425 9.56 14.22 -1.78
C SER A 425 9.89 12.75 -1.52
N THR A 426 9.80 12.29 -0.28
CA THR A 426 10.18 10.92 0.09
C THR A 426 9.19 10.34 1.11
N SER A 427 9.02 9.01 1.10
CA SER A 427 8.33 8.30 2.19
C SER A 427 9.14 8.36 3.49
N CYS A 428 8.54 7.95 4.61
CA CYS A 428 9.22 7.99 5.91
C CYS A 428 10.54 7.21 5.92
N VAL A 429 10.57 6.02 5.33
CA VAL A 429 11.77 5.17 5.29
C VAL A 429 12.79 5.66 4.27
N ALA A 430 12.35 6.11 3.09
CA ALA A 430 13.24 6.64 2.07
C ALA A 430 13.96 7.90 2.56
N TYR A 431 13.27 8.79 3.27
CA TYR A 431 13.87 9.98 3.90
C TYR A 431 15.07 9.62 4.79
N ILE A 432 14.92 8.62 5.65
CA ILE A 432 15.98 8.23 6.57
C ILE A 432 17.13 7.55 5.82
N LEU A 433 16.82 6.67 4.88
CA LEU A 433 17.86 5.94 4.15
C LEU A 433 18.63 6.83 3.17
N GLU A 434 17.99 7.83 2.56
CA GLU A 434 18.69 8.86 1.81
C GLU A 434 19.62 9.67 2.72
N MET A 435 19.16 10.07 3.91
CA MET A 435 20.00 10.70 4.92
C MET A 435 21.21 9.82 5.27
N TYR A 436 21.02 8.51 5.39
CA TYR A 436 22.13 7.57 5.66
C TYR A 436 23.10 7.46 4.48
N LYS A 437 22.63 7.61 3.24
CA LYS A 437 23.50 7.71 2.06
C LYS A 437 24.36 8.97 2.14
N GLU A 438 23.75 10.13 2.37
CA GLU A 438 24.44 11.42 2.51
C GLU A 438 25.41 11.42 3.70
N ALA A 439 25.03 10.80 4.82
CA ALA A 439 25.89 10.63 5.99
C ALA A 439 27.00 9.58 5.82
N GLY A 440 27.08 8.90 4.66
CA GLY A 440 28.16 7.98 4.30
C GLY A 440 28.04 6.57 4.84
N LEU A 441 26.89 6.14 5.39
CA LEU A 441 26.74 4.81 5.98
C LEU A 441 26.75 3.67 4.96
N PHE A 442 26.35 3.93 3.72
CA PHE A 442 26.44 2.94 2.64
C PHE A 442 27.83 2.85 2.00
N GLY A 443 28.72 3.79 2.33
CA GLY A 443 30.09 3.79 1.81
C GLY A 443 30.15 3.78 0.27
N PRO A 444 31.04 2.95 -0.35
CA PRO A 444 31.26 2.99 -1.80
C PRO A 444 30.09 2.44 -2.63
N ILE A 445 29.12 1.78 -2.01
CA ILE A 445 27.95 1.21 -2.73
C ILE A 445 26.74 2.15 -2.75
N ALA A 446 26.85 3.35 -2.13
CA ALA A 446 25.72 4.28 -2.02
C ALA A 446 25.08 4.60 -3.38
N SER A 447 25.87 4.81 -4.43
CA SER A 447 25.39 5.11 -5.79
C SER A 447 24.73 3.92 -6.51
N SER A 448 24.90 2.71 -6.01
CA SER A 448 24.32 1.49 -6.58
C SER A 448 23.11 0.95 -5.80
N ILE A 449 22.58 1.73 -4.87
CA ILE A 449 21.39 1.40 -4.08
C ILE A 449 20.37 2.50 -4.28
N GLN A 450 19.13 2.14 -4.65
CA GLN A 450 17.97 3.03 -4.73
C GLN A 450 17.11 2.81 -3.49
N VAL A 451 17.17 3.76 -2.54
CA VAL A 451 16.48 3.58 -1.24
C VAL A 451 15.01 3.99 -1.28
N THR A 452 14.56 4.66 -2.34
CA THR A 452 13.16 5.02 -2.58
C THR A 452 12.24 3.81 -2.67
N GLU A 453 12.77 2.63 -3.01
CA GLU A 453 12.00 1.38 -3.09
C GLU A 453 12.05 0.54 -1.81
N PHE A 454 12.77 0.98 -0.78
CA PHE A 454 12.84 0.26 0.49
C PHE A 454 11.52 0.34 1.27
N THR A 455 11.15 -0.78 1.88
CA THR A 455 10.14 -0.82 2.93
C THR A 455 10.76 -0.60 4.30
N ILE A 456 9.95 -0.34 5.31
CA ILE A 456 10.42 -0.21 6.70
C ILE A 456 11.10 -1.50 7.18
N LYS A 457 10.61 -2.67 6.71
CA LYS A 457 11.24 -3.96 6.99
C LYS A 457 12.67 -3.99 6.46
N ASP A 458 12.88 -3.54 5.23
CA ASP A 458 14.21 -3.52 4.64
C ASP A 458 15.16 -2.65 5.46
N ALA A 459 14.69 -1.49 5.94
CA ALA A 459 15.50 -0.58 6.75
C ALA A 459 15.95 -1.21 8.07
N TYR A 460 15.01 -1.77 8.88
CA TYR A 460 15.41 -2.33 10.18
C TYR A 460 16.15 -3.67 10.07
N THR A 461 16.11 -4.33 8.92
CA THR A 461 16.90 -5.54 8.68
C THR A 461 18.36 -5.25 8.36
N LEU A 462 18.70 -4.02 7.94
CA LEU A 462 20.09 -3.63 7.68
C LEU A 462 20.98 -3.82 8.90
N LYS A 463 22.19 -4.35 8.69
CA LYS A 463 23.24 -4.46 9.73
C LYS A 463 23.85 -3.09 10.05
N PHE A 464 23.00 -2.15 10.40
CA PHE A 464 23.39 -0.80 10.79
C PHE A 464 23.30 -0.56 12.29
N PHE A 465 22.54 -1.38 12.99
CA PHE A 465 22.16 -1.13 14.37
C PHE A 465 22.95 -1.94 15.38
N GLU A 466 22.83 -1.55 16.64
CA GLU A 466 23.42 -2.29 17.75
C GLU A 466 22.70 -3.65 17.92
N TYR A 467 23.46 -4.70 18.13
CA TYR A 467 22.94 -6.06 18.38
C TYR A 467 23.33 -6.61 19.74
N ASN A 468 24.27 -5.96 20.43
CA ASN A 468 24.72 -6.37 21.74
C ASN A 468 23.92 -5.63 22.82
N SER A 469 22.99 -6.31 23.47
CA SER A 469 22.16 -5.73 24.52
C SER A 469 22.94 -5.13 25.69
N SER A 470 24.20 -5.56 25.92
CA SER A 470 25.05 -4.98 26.97
C SER A 470 25.61 -3.60 26.63
N ARG A 471 25.51 -3.16 25.37
CA ARG A 471 25.94 -1.83 24.91
C ARG A 471 24.78 -0.87 24.75
N LEU A 472 23.56 -1.34 24.95
CA LEU A 472 22.39 -0.46 25.01
C LEU A 472 22.43 0.39 26.28
N PRO A 473 21.81 1.60 26.28
CA PRO A 473 21.69 2.40 27.49
C PRO A 473 21.10 1.64 28.68
N ASN A 474 21.51 1.96 29.88
CA ASN A 474 21.08 1.25 31.09
C ASN A 474 19.55 1.28 31.32
N TRP A 475 18.90 2.36 30.91
CA TRP A 475 17.45 2.53 30.97
C TRP A 475 16.69 1.68 29.93
N CYS A 476 17.42 1.15 28.93
CA CYS A 476 16.84 0.40 27.83
C CYS A 476 16.28 -0.94 28.31
N ASN A 477 14.99 -1.16 28.11
CA ASN A 477 14.28 -2.38 28.53
C ASN A 477 14.47 -2.73 30.04
N GLU A 478 14.69 -1.72 30.90
CA GLU A 478 14.97 -1.94 32.33
C GLU A 478 13.81 -2.67 33.02
N ALA A 479 12.58 -2.24 32.75
CA ALA A 479 11.38 -2.81 33.34
C ALA A 479 10.97 -4.15 32.70
N ASP A 480 11.54 -4.52 31.53
CA ASP A 480 11.15 -5.74 30.81
C ASP A 480 12.05 -6.92 31.22
N THR A 481 11.43 -8.06 31.45
CA THR A 481 12.12 -9.32 31.72
C THR A 481 12.81 -9.89 30.48
N VAL A 482 12.32 -9.54 29.29
CA VAL A 482 12.90 -9.91 28.00
C VAL A 482 13.83 -8.81 27.52
N LYS A 483 15.09 -9.15 27.29
CA LYS A 483 16.06 -8.20 26.74
C LYS A 483 15.95 -8.19 25.23
N LEU A 484 15.31 -7.14 24.69
CA LEU A 484 15.27 -6.89 23.26
C LEU A 484 16.65 -6.41 22.77
N PRO A 485 17.01 -6.67 21.51
CA PRO A 485 18.27 -6.15 20.92
C PRO A 485 18.21 -4.65 20.59
N PHE A 486 17.09 -3.98 20.84
CA PHE A 486 16.82 -2.56 20.67
C PHE A 486 16.06 -2.01 21.88
N CYS A 487 15.91 -0.71 21.97
CA CYS A 487 15.26 -0.06 23.11
C CYS A 487 13.79 0.24 22.83
N GLN A 488 12.86 -0.52 23.38
CA GLN A 488 11.46 -0.14 23.29
C GLN A 488 11.14 0.98 24.31
N ILE A 489 10.89 2.19 23.82
CA ILE A 489 10.70 3.38 24.64
C ILE A 489 9.23 3.68 24.98
N ARG A 490 8.29 3.18 24.16
CA ARG A 490 6.85 3.32 24.38
C ARG A 490 6.09 2.09 23.90
N GLY A 491 4.93 1.84 24.49
CA GLY A 491 3.94 0.87 24.02
C GLY A 491 3.58 -0.19 25.06
N LYS A 492 2.32 -0.60 25.00
CA LYS A 492 1.69 -1.60 25.87
C LYS A 492 2.16 -3.01 25.57
N TYR A 493 2.39 -3.29 24.28
CA TYR A 493 2.83 -4.61 23.82
C TYR A 493 4.30 -4.56 23.42
N ARG A 494 4.97 -5.70 23.56
CA ARG A 494 6.36 -5.84 23.11
C ARG A 494 6.42 -5.79 21.59
N MET A 495 7.27 -4.93 21.06
CA MET A 495 7.51 -4.85 19.62
C MET A 495 8.37 -6.02 19.15
N GLU A 496 8.03 -6.52 17.99
CA GLU A 496 8.82 -7.50 17.24
C GLU A 496 9.30 -6.84 15.95
N LEU A 497 10.56 -7.08 15.61
CA LEU A 497 11.16 -6.65 14.34
C LEU A 497 11.85 -7.87 13.70
N PRO A 498 11.08 -8.76 13.03
CA PRO A 498 11.63 -9.97 12.43
C PRO A 498 12.70 -9.66 11.40
N GLY A 499 13.85 -10.31 11.53
CA GLY A 499 15.00 -10.02 10.68
C GLY A 499 15.82 -8.80 11.08
N TYR A 500 15.53 -8.19 12.25
CA TYR A 500 16.30 -7.06 12.76
C TYR A 500 17.81 -7.29 12.64
N ASN A 501 18.49 -6.33 11.99
CA ASN A 501 19.95 -6.26 11.93
C ASN A 501 20.64 -7.51 11.36
N THR A 502 20.04 -8.18 10.37
CA THR A 502 20.57 -9.43 9.78
C THR A 502 21.19 -9.27 8.40
N MET A 503 20.87 -8.22 7.67
CA MET A 503 21.24 -8.04 6.27
C MET A 503 22.32 -6.98 6.08
N ALA A 504 23.49 -7.38 5.59
CA ALA A 504 24.49 -6.40 5.16
C ALA A 504 24.03 -5.75 3.84
N PRO A 505 24.17 -4.42 3.67
CA PRO A 505 23.86 -3.78 2.40
C PRO A 505 24.76 -4.30 1.28
N TYR A 506 24.20 -4.44 0.07
CA TYR A 506 24.91 -4.89 -1.12
C TYR A 506 24.44 -4.08 -2.35
N PRO A 507 25.26 -4.00 -3.42
CA PRO A 507 24.89 -3.29 -4.63
C PRO A 507 23.57 -3.81 -5.22
N HIS A 508 22.73 -2.90 -5.72
CA HIS A 508 21.43 -3.21 -6.30
C HIS A 508 20.47 -3.92 -5.31
N MET A 509 20.66 -3.68 -4.02
CA MET A 509 19.78 -4.18 -2.99
C MET A 509 18.37 -3.61 -3.20
N ASN A 510 17.35 -4.50 -3.12
CA ASN A 510 15.95 -4.15 -3.29
C ASN A 510 15.56 -3.50 -4.63
N GLU A 511 16.41 -3.61 -5.65
CA GLU A 511 15.91 -3.47 -7.01
C GLU A 511 14.91 -4.59 -7.27
N ARG A 512 13.66 -4.19 -7.48
CA ARG A 512 12.53 -5.11 -7.46
C ARG A 512 11.95 -5.26 -8.84
N CYS A 513 11.50 -6.48 -9.09
CA CYS A 513 10.71 -6.79 -10.26
C CYS A 513 9.33 -7.25 -9.79
N PRO A 514 8.25 -6.50 -10.05
CA PRO A 514 6.91 -6.93 -9.71
C PRO A 514 6.59 -8.26 -10.35
N SER A 515 5.79 -9.08 -9.67
CA SER A 515 5.28 -10.31 -10.23
C SER A 515 4.27 -9.99 -11.33
N LEU A 516 4.46 -10.55 -12.51
CA LEU A 516 3.57 -10.33 -13.64
C LEU A 516 2.32 -11.23 -13.57
N PRO A 517 1.11 -10.68 -13.81
CA PRO A 517 -0.09 -11.48 -13.96
C PRO A 517 0.00 -12.42 -15.17
N PRO A 518 -0.76 -13.54 -15.23
CA PRO A 518 -1.63 -14.07 -14.17
C PRO A 518 -0.91 -15.00 -13.20
N LYS A 519 0.39 -15.26 -13.39
CA LYS A 519 1.12 -16.28 -12.63
C LYS A 519 1.86 -15.76 -11.42
N TYR A 520 1.97 -14.45 -11.28
CA TYR A 520 2.76 -13.80 -10.21
C TYR A 520 4.13 -14.47 -10.02
N SER A 521 4.77 -14.83 -11.11
CA SER A 521 6.11 -15.41 -11.13
C SER A 521 7.12 -14.37 -11.54
N ARG A 522 8.24 -14.31 -10.81
CA ARG A 522 9.33 -13.40 -11.14
C ARG A 522 10.17 -13.90 -12.29
N PRO A 523 10.69 -12.97 -13.11
CA PRO A 523 11.80 -13.30 -14.00
C PRO A 523 13.00 -13.83 -13.20
N GLN A 524 13.76 -14.77 -13.80
CA GLN A 524 14.88 -15.42 -13.10
C GLN A 524 16.02 -14.47 -12.68
N ASN A 525 16.03 -13.24 -13.21
CA ASN A 525 17.09 -12.26 -12.98
C ASN A 525 16.67 -11.11 -12.05
N CYS A 526 15.52 -11.23 -11.38
CA CYS A 526 15.01 -10.23 -10.43
C CYS A 526 15.12 -10.68 -8.98
#